data_0c69ff1ed8fab4685f7d5e1ac3f67b86
#
_entry.id   0c69ff1ed8fab4685f7d5e1ac3f67b86
#
_cell.length_a   1.000
_cell.length_b   1.000
_cell.length_c   1.000
_cell.angle_alpha   90.00
_cell.angle_beta   90.00
_cell.angle_gamma   90.00
#
_symmetry.space_group_name_H-M   'P 1'
#
loop_
_entity.id
_entity.type
_entity.pdbx_description
1 polymer ?
#
loop_
_entity_poly.entity_id
_entity_poly.type
_entity_poly.pdbx_seq_one_letter_code
_entity_poly.pdbx_strand_id
1 'polypeptide(L)'
;MSEVQPTADRRLHESLAKQINGEVWSLLDKPDRTVEDDERLVLAAHASAYHWLHVGTAVHRQRGEWMLAHVHTVRSRESPARHHARRCLALTETFAAEMKDFDVAYAYEAVARAEALGEDSEPARRYLHLAEAQGARIADEEDRTIFLADLQRGPWFGVGAQGAA
;
A
#
# COMPACT_ATOMS: atom_id res chain seq x y z
N MET A 1 -11.85 27.75 -20.78
CA MET A 1 -11.27 27.46 -19.45
C MET A 1 -9.77 27.28 -19.65
N SER A 2 -8.96 28.23 -19.20
CA SER A 2 -7.50 28.12 -19.33
C SER A 2 -7.00 27.08 -18.35
N GLU A 3 -6.47 25.96 -18.85
CA GLU A 3 -5.69 25.04 -18.02
C GLU A 3 -4.49 25.82 -17.47
N VAL A 4 -4.49 26.02 -16.15
CA VAL A 4 -3.32 26.56 -15.46
C VAL A 4 -2.20 25.54 -15.60
N GLN A 5 -1.20 25.85 -16.45
CA GLN A 5 -0.02 24.98 -16.56
C GLN A 5 0.63 24.84 -15.18
N PRO A 6 0.94 23.61 -14.75
CA PRO A 6 1.58 23.42 -13.46
C PRO A 6 2.92 24.14 -13.41
N THR A 7 3.22 24.78 -12.28
CA THR A 7 4.51 25.42 -12.03
C THR A 7 5.65 24.41 -12.21
N ALA A 8 6.87 24.91 -12.52
CA ALA A 8 8.06 24.05 -12.65
C ALA A 8 8.24 23.14 -11.42
N ASP A 9 8.01 23.69 -10.22
CA ASP A 9 8.09 22.95 -8.94
C ASP A 9 7.06 21.83 -8.85
N ARG A 10 5.83 22.06 -9.30
CA ARG A 10 4.78 21.04 -9.31
C ARG A 10 5.14 19.86 -10.22
N ARG A 11 5.68 20.15 -11.40
CA ARG A 11 6.14 19.10 -12.33
C ARG A 11 7.32 18.32 -11.78
N LEU A 12 8.24 19.00 -11.09
CA LEU A 12 9.37 18.36 -10.45
C LEU A 12 8.91 17.39 -9.35
N HIS A 13 8.02 17.83 -8.45
CA HIS A 13 7.46 16.97 -7.41
C HIS A 13 6.77 15.74 -7.98
N GLU A 14 5.96 15.89 -9.03
CA GLU A 14 5.28 14.77 -9.67
C GLU A 14 6.26 13.78 -10.32
N SER A 15 7.27 14.28 -11.01
CA SER A 15 8.32 13.46 -11.62
C SER A 15 9.10 12.67 -10.58
N LEU A 16 9.53 13.33 -9.50
CA LEU A 16 10.26 12.69 -8.40
C LEU A 16 9.39 11.65 -7.68
N ALA A 17 8.13 11.96 -7.40
CA ALA A 17 7.22 11.01 -6.78
C ALA A 17 7.12 9.69 -7.58
N LYS A 18 6.93 9.80 -8.89
CA LYS A 18 6.83 8.64 -9.80
C LYS A 18 8.14 7.87 -9.90
N GLN A 19 9.25 8.57 -10.10
CA GLN A 19 10.58 7.96 -10.24
C GLN A 19 10.97 7.21 -8.97
N ILE A 20 10.81 7.84 -7.81
CA ILE A 20 11.15 7.24 -6.52
C ILE A 20 10.21 6.07 -6.18
N ASN A 21 8.92 6.15 -6.54
CA ASN A 21 8.02 5.01 -6.41
C ASN A 21 8.46 3.81 -7.26
N GLY A 22 8.98 4.04 -8.47
CA GLY A 22 9.60 3.00 -9.29
C GLY A 22 10.81 2.36 -8.61
N GLU A 23 11.64 3.14 -7.91
CA GLU A 23 12.77 2.63 -7.11
C GLU A 23 12.27 1.75 -5.95
N VAL A 24 11.19 2.13 -5.26
CA VAL A 24 10.59 1.32 -4.20
C VAL A 24 10.22 -0.07 -4.72
N TRP A 25 9.54 -0.15 -5.86
CA TRP A 25 9.17 -1.42 -6.46
C TRP A 25 10.39 -2.25 -6.87
N SER A 26 11.40 -1.62 -7.48
CA SER A 26 12.65 -2.30 -7.86
C SER A 26 13.38 -2.90 -6.65
N LEU A 27 13.34 -2.21 -5.51
CA LEU A 27 13.93 -2.71 -4.26
C LEU A 27 13.07 -3.82 -3.63
N LEU A 28 11.74 -3.72 -3.68
CA LEU A 28 10.84 -4.77 -3.20
C LEU A 28 10.99 -6.07 -3.99
N ASP A 29 11.20 -5.98 -5.30
CA ASP A 29 11.37 -7.14 -6.19
C ASP A 29 12.76 -7.79 -6.07
N LYS A 30 13.71 -7.12 -5.41
CA LYS A 30 15.06 -7.65 -5.24
C LYS A 30 15.07 -8.81 -4.22
N PRO A 31 15.45 -10.05 -4.62
CA PRO A 31 15.37 -11.22 -3.74
C PRO A 31 16.34 -11.16 -2.57
N ASP A 32 17.54 -10.61 -2.80
CA ASP A 32 18.64 -10.58 -1.83
C ASP A 32 18.98 -9.12 -1.46
N ARG A 33 18.04 -8.44 -0.79
CA ARG A 33 18.28 -7.07 -0.32
C ARG A 33 19.34 -7.05 0.77
N THR A 34 20.30 -6.14 0.63
CA THR A 34 21.26 -5.82 1.69
C THR A 34 20.61 -4.92 2.77
N VAL A 35 21.31 -4.67 3.85
CA VAL A 35 20.87 -3.71 4.88
C VAL A 35 20.71 -2.31 4.27
N GLU A 36 21.63 -1.91 3.41
CA GLU A 36 21.60 -0.63 2.71
C GLU A 36 20.42 -0.52 1.73
N ASP A 37 20.10 -1.62 1.02
CA ASP A 37 18.88 -1.69 0.18
C ASP A 37 17.61 -1.49 1.01
N ASP A 38 17.56 -2.10 2.16
CA ASP A 38 16.44 -2.01 3.09
C ASP A 38 16.29 -0.61 3.70
N GLU A 39 17.39 0.07 3.99
CA GLU A 39 17.36 1.48 4.42
C GLU A 39 16.89 2.39 3.28
N ARG A 40 17.42 2.19 2.07
CA ARG A 40 16.98 2.94 0.88
C ARG A 40 15.49 2.71 0.58
N LEU A 41 15.00 1.49 0.74
CA LEU A 41 13.59 1.14 0.54
C LEU A 41 12.67 1.99 1.41
N VAL A 42 12.97 2.11 2.70
CA VAL A 42 12.19 2.93 3.63
C VAL A 42 12.28 4.41 3.29
N LEU A 43 13.49 4.92 3.02
CA LEU A 43 13.69 6.33 2.65
C LEU A 43 12.99 6.68 1.34
N ALA A 44 13.07 5.82 0.33
CA ALA A 44 12.41 6.02 -0.96
C ALA A 44 10.89 6.04 -0.83
N ALA A 45 10.31 5.12 -0.05
CA ALA A 45 8.87 5.10 0.18
C ALA A 45 8.37 6.40 0.84
N HIS A 46 9.07 6.89 1.87
CA HIS A 46 8.75 8.18 2.50
C HIS A 46 8.96 9.37 1.56
N ALA A 47 10.04 9.38 0.78
CA ALA A 47 10.31 10.46 -0.16
C ALA A 47 9.24 10.53 -1.27
N SER A 48 8.84 9.40 -1.84
CA SER A 48 7.74 9.35 -2.82
C SER A 48 6.44 9.88 -2.21
N ALA A 49 6.06 9.41 -1.01
CA ALA A 49 4.88 9.89 -0.31
C ALA A 49 4.95 11.40 -0.02
N TYR A 50 6.11 11.91 0.39
CA TYR A 50 6.33 13.34 0.60
C TYR A 50 6.10 14.17 -0.67
N HIS A 51 6.65 13.74 -1.80
CA HIS A 51 6.44 14.45 -3.06
C HIS A 51 4.97 14.44 -3.49
N TRP A 52 4.26 13.33 -3.29
CA TRP A 52 2.81 13.26 -3.53
C TRP A 52 1.99 14.18 -2.62
N LEU A 53 2.45 14.53 -1.41
CA LEU A 53 1.77 15.53 -0.57
C LEU A 53 1.68 16.90 -1.24
N HIS A 54 2.66 17.25 -2.07
CA HIS A 54 2.71 18.55 -2.75
C HIS A 54 1.81 18.64 -3.98
N VAL A 55 1.58 17.52 -4.67
CA VAL A 55 0.95 17.54 -6.00
C VAL A 55 -0.18 16.54 -6.18
N GLY A 56 -0.27 15.56 -5.29
CA GLY A 56 -1.23 14.46 -5.38
C GLY A 56 -2.62 14.83 -4.85
N THR A 57 -3.53 13.91 -5.09
CA THR A 57 -4.91 13.91 -4.57
C THR A 57 -5.01 13.02 -3.32
N ALA A 58 -6.22 12.87 -2.76
CA ALA A 58 -6.49 11.92 -1.69
C ALA A 58 -6.10 10.49 -2.08
N VAL A 59 -6.31 10.10 -3.34
CA VAL A 59 -5.91 8.77 -3.87
C VAL A 59 -4.40 8.55 -3.78
N HIS A 60 -3.60 9.54 -4.18
CA HIS A 60 -2.14 9.42 -4.08
C HIS A 60 -1.66 9.32 -2.64
N ARG A 61 -2.30 10.05 -1.72
CA ARG A 61 -2.00 9.98 -0.29
C ARG A 61 -2.35 8.60 0.29
N GLN A 62 -3.53 8.08 -0.05
CA GLN A 62 -3.97 6.76 0.38
C GLN A 62 -3.01 5.66 -0.10
N ARG A 63 -2.64 5.67 -1.39
CA ARG A 63 -1.70 4.70 -1.97
C ARG A 63 -0.28 4.85 -1.40
N GLY A 64 0.13 6.07 -1.04
CA GLY A 64 1.39 6.31 -0.34
C GLY A 64 1.41 5.68 1.06
N GLU A 65 0.32 5.81 1.82
CA GLU A 65 0.17 5.16 3.12
C GLU A 65 0.12 3.62 2.99
N TRP A 66 -0.54 3.09 1.96
CA TRP A 66 -0.49 1.66 1.67
C TRP A 66 0.94 1.18 1.39
N MET A 67 1.70 1.90 0.54
CA MET A 67 3.09 1.56 0.22
C MET A 67 3.97 1.56 1.48
N LEU A 68 3.81 2.57 2.35
CA LEU A 68 4.54 2.63 3.61
C LEU A 68 4.18 1.47 4.54
N ALA A 69 2.90 1.12 4.65
CA ALA A 69 2.45 -0.04 5.41
C ALA A 69 3.09 -1.32 4.88
N HIS A 70 3.08 -1.51 3.55
CA HIS A 70 3.65 -2.67 2.89
C HIS A 70 5.17 -2.79 3.12
N VAL A 71 5.92 -1.70 2.90
CA VAL A 71 7.37 -1.65 3.13
C VAL A 71 7.72 -2.00 4.58
N HIS A 72 7.01 -1.43 5.55
CA HIS A 72 7.25 -1.73 6.97
C HIS A 72 6.85 -3.16 7.34
N THR A 73 5.80 -3.73 6.72
CA THR A 73 5.43 -5.13 6.91
C THR A 73 6.52 -6.07 6.38
N VAL A 74 7.01 -5.84 5.16
CA VAL A 74 8.12 -6.62 4.57
C VAL A 74 9.39 -6.52 5.42
N ARG A 75 9.59 -5.38 6.07
CA ARG A 75 10.71 -5.13 7.00
C ARG A 75 10.47 -5.62 8.43
N SER A 76 9.36 -6.29 8.70
CA SER A 76 8.96 -6.76 10.04
C SER A 76 8.95 -5.64 11.10
N ARG A 77 8.53 -4.44 10.70
CA ARG A 77 8.42 -3.26 11.57
C ARG A 77 6.96 -3.03 11.96
N GLU A 78 6.51 -3.70 13.02
CA GLU A 78 5.11 -3.75 13.45
C GLU A 78 4.47 -2.37 13.65
N SER A 79 5.05 -1.54 14.52
CA SER A 79 4.44 -0.27 14.89
C SER A 79 4.24 0.68 13.71
N PRO A 80 5.23 0.96 12.84
CA PRO A 80 5.00 1.77 11.67
C PRO A 80 4.10 1.09 10.63
N ALA A 81 4.15 -0.24 10.46
CA ALA A 81 3.24 -0.95 9.57
C ALA A 81 1.78 -0.72 9.97
N ARG A 82 1.43 -0.91 11.24
CA ARG A 82 0.08 -0.62 11.78
C ARG A 82 -0.31 0.84 11.64
N HIS A 83 0.62 1.76 11.93
CA HIS A 83 0.35 3.19 11.80
C HIS A 83 -0.08 3.56 10.39
N HIS A 84 0.71 3.17 9.39
CA HIS A 84 0.45 3.50 7.99
C HIS A 84 -0.76 2.75 7.43
N ALA A 85 -0.97 1.47 7.80
CA ALA A 85 -2.14 0.71 7.39
C ALA A 85 -3.46 1.34 7.88
N ARG A 86 -3.51 1.79 9.14
CA ARG A 86 -4.68 2.47 9.71
C ARG A 86 -4.91 3.83 9.06
N ARG A 87 -3.86 4.57 8.72
CA ARG A 87 -3.98 5.83 7.97
C ARG A 87 -4.48 5.61 6.56
N CYS A 88 -4.00 4.56 5.88
CA CYS A 88 -4.50 4.15 4.57
C CYS A 88 -6.01 3.89 4.63
N LEU A 89 -6.47 3.09 5.57
CA LEU A 89 -7.89 2.79 5.76
C LEU A 89 -8.72 4.05 6.07
N ALA A 90 -8.24 4.90 6.98
CA ALA A 90 -8.90 6.15 7.34
C ALA A 90 -9.06 7.10 6.13
N LEU A 91 -8.04 7.21 5.28
CA LEU A 91 -8.12 7.98 4.03
C LEU A 91 -9.12 7.36 3.04
N THR A 92 -9.13 6.03 2.93
CA THR A 92 -10.08 5.29 2.10
C THR A 92 -11.53 5.58 2.51
N GLU A 93 -11.82 5.56 3.81
CA GLU A 93 -13.14 5.85 4.35
C GLU A 93 -13.52 7.33 4.20
N THR A 94 -12.58 8.24 4.50
CA THR A 94 -12.82 9.69 4.43
C THR A 94 -13.09 10.17 3.01
N PHE A 95 -12.40 9.62 2.03
CA PHE A 95 -12.47 10.00 0.62
C PHE A 95 -13.05 8.89 -0.26
N ALA A 96 -14.00 8.13 0.27
CA ALA A 96 -14.56 6.93 -0.38
C ALA A 96 -15.04 7.17 -1.82
N ALA A 97 -15.58 8.35 -2.11
CA ALA A 97 -16.07 8.71 -3.44
C ALA A 97 -14.94 8.90 -4.49
N GLU A 98 -13.71 9.12 -4.04
CA GLU A 98 -12.53 9.26 -4.91
C GLU A 98 -11.77 7.95 -5.12
N MET A 99 -12.01 6.95 -4.26
CA MET A 99 -11.31 5.66 -4.29
C MET A 99 -11.88 4.72 -5.34
N LYS A 100 -11.01 3.99 -5.99
CA LYS A 100 -11.40 2.84 -6.80
C LYS A 100 -11.70 1.64 -5.88
N ASP A 101 -12.42 0.67 -6.40
CA ASP A 101 -12.77 -0.55 -5.68
C ASP A 101 -11.55 -1.36 -5.22
N PHE A 102 -10.47 -1.38 -6.01
CA PHE A 102 -9.22 -2.01 -5.59
C PHE A 102 -8.49 -1.22 -4.48
N ASP A 103 -8.59 0.12 -4.42
CA ASP A 103 -8.02 0.90 -3.32
C ASP A 103 -8.62 0.50 -1.98
N VAL A 104 -9.91 0.20 -1.96
CA VAL A 104 -10.62 -0.30 -0.77
C VAL A 104 -10.12 -1.70 -0.37
N ALA A 105 -9.97 -2.59 -1.35
CA ALA A 105 -9.47 -3.95 -1.13
C ALA A 105 -8.05 -3.94 -0.55
N TYR A 106 -7.15 -3.15 -1.13
CA TYR A 106 -5.78 -2.99 -0.64
C TYR A 106 -5.69 -2.31 0.73
N ALA A 107 -6.62 -1.41 1.08
CA ALA A 107 -6.65 -0.83 2.42
C ALA A 107 -6.97 -1.87 3.50
N TYR A 108 -7.90 -2.78 3.25
CA TYR A 108 -8.18 -3.91 4.14
C TYR A 108 -7.00 -4.89 4.21
N GLU A 109 -6.38 -5.19 3.08
CA GLU A 109 -5.19 -6.05 3.00
C GLU A 109 -4.03 -5.50 3.84
N ALA A 110 -3.75 -4.19 3.73
CA ALA A 110 -2.70 -3.55 4.50
C ALA A 110 -2.92 -3.69 6.01
N VAL A 111 -4.15 -3.46 6.49
CA VAL A 111 -4.48 -3.65 7.91
C VAL A 111 -4.33 -5.11 8.32
N ALA A 112 -4.85 -6.04 7.50
CA ALA A 112 -4.76 -7.47 7.78
C ALA A 112 -3.30 -7.94 7.96
N ARG A 113 -2.39 -7.52 7.06
CA ARG A 113 -0.97 -7.87 7.14
C ARG A 113 -0.27 -7.25 8.34
N ALA A 114 -0.57 -5.98 8.64
CA ALA A 114 0.04 -5.28 9.77
C ALA A 114 -0.40 -5.87 11.12
N GLU A 115 -1.67 -6.28 11.24
CA GLU A 115 -2.16 -6.96 12.43
C GLU A 115 -1.60 -8.40 12.53
N ALA A 116 -1.46 -9.12 11.41
CA ALA A 116 -0.82 -10.43 11.38
C ALA A 116 0.65 -10.37 11.82
N LEU A 117 1.40 -9.35 11.40
CA LEU A 117 2.77 -9.12 11.85
C LEU A 117 2.85 -8.91 13.37
N GLY A 118 1.87 -8.25 13.96
CA GLY A 118 1.78 -8.03 15.40
C GLY A 118 1.20 -9.22 16.18
N GLU A 119 1.07 -10.40 15.56
CA GLU A 119 0.51 -11.60 16.16
C GLU A 119 -0.94 -11.47 16.64
N ASP A 120 -1.64 -10.40 16.25
CA ASP A 120 -3.04 -10.18 16.57
C ASP A 120 -3.93 -10.87 15.54
N SER A 121 -4.10 -12.17 15.72
CA SER A 121 -4.72 -13.05 14.73
C SER A 121 -6.21 -12.78 14.50
N GLU A 122 -6.95 -12.26 15.48
CA GLU A 122 -8.37 -12.00 15.33
C GLU A 122 -8.67 -10.78 14.43
N PRO A 123 -8.12 -9.59 14.67
CA PRO A 123 -8.24 -8.48 13.74
C PRO A 123 -7.65 -8.80 12.36
N ALA A 124 -6.50 -9.51 12.32
CA ALA A 124 -5.89 -9.90 11.05
C ALA A 124 -6.83 -10.73 10.18
N ARG A 125 -7.46 -11.77 10.73
CA ARG A 125 -8.45 -12.61 9.99
C ARG A 125 -9.68 -11.80 9.57
N ARG A 126 -10.18 -10.94 10.43
CA ARG A 126 -11.34 -10.09 10.10
C ARG A 126 -11.04 -9.20 8.90
N TYR A 127 -9.92 -8.52 8.90
CA TYR A 127 -9.54 -7.64 7.79
C TYR A 127 -9.14 -8.42 6.53
N LEU A 128 -8.53 -9.60 6.66
CA LEU A 128 -8.28 -10.49 5.54
C LEU A 128 -9.59 -10.89 4.85
N HIS A 129 -10.61 -11.26 5.63
CA HIS A 129 -11.91 -11.59 5.09
C HIS A 129 -12.60 -10.42 4.37
N LEU A 130 -12.44 -9.20 4.90
CA LEU A 130 -12.91 -7.99 4.21
C LEU A 130 -12.15 -7.74 2.91
N ALA A 131 -10.83 -7.96 2.90
CA ALA A 131 -10.00 -7.84 1.71
C ALA A 131 -10.40 -8.85 0.63
N GLU A 132 -10.62 -10.12 1.00
CA GLU A 132 -11.11 -11.17 0.10
C GLU A 132 -12.48 -10.83 -0.49
N ALA A 133 -13.42 -10.42 0.36
CA ALA A 133 -14.77 -10.07 -0.08
C ALA A 133 -14.80 -8.85 -1.00
N GLN A 134 -13.99 -7.84 -0.70
CA GLN A 134 -13.86 -6.65 -1.55
C GLN A 134 -13.10 -6.95 -2.84
N GLY A 135 -12.03 -7.74 -2.75
CA GLY A 135 -11.24 -8.17 -3.90
C GLY A 135 -12.07 -8.92 -4.95
N ALA A 136 -12.96 -9.81 -4.50
CA ALA A 136 -13.88 -10.53 -5.38
C ALA A 136 -14.87 -9.60 -6.13
N ARG A 137 -15.08 -8.38 -5.65
CA ARG A 137 -15.99 -7.38 -6.22
C ARG A 137 -15.30 -6.35 -7.11
N ILE A 138 -13.98 -6.40 -7.25
CA ILE A 138 -13.25 -5.50 -8.16
C ILE A 138 -13.80 -5.69 -9.58
N ALA A 139 -14.30 -4.61 -10.16
CA ALA A 139 -15.04 -4.68 -11.44
C ALA A 139 -14.10 -4.96 -12.62
N ASP A 140 -12.93 -4.31 -12.64
CA ASP A 140 -11.92 -4.57 -13.65
C ASP A 140 -11.28 -5.94 -13.46
N GLU A 141 -11.23 -6.75 -14.51
CA GLU A 141 -10.74 -8.13 -14.44
C GLU A 141 -9.23 -8.21 -14.24
N GLU A 142 -8.47 -7.29 -14.82
CA GLU A 142 -7.02 -7.22 -14.67
C GLU A 142 -6.66 -6.80 -13.25
N ASP A 143 -7.26 -5.72 -12.75
CA ASP A 143 -7.08 -5.24 -11.37
C ASP A 143 -7.46 -6.32 -10.34
N ARG A 144 -8.57 -7.02 -10.58
CA ARG A 144 -9.02 -8.14 -9.73
C ARG A 144 -8.02 -9.28 -9.69
N THR A 145 -7.51 -9.68 -10.86
CA THR A 145 -6.52 -10.76 -10.98
C THR A 145 -5.23 -10.41 -10.26
N ILE A 146 -4.75 -9.18 -10.42
CA ILE A 146 -3.55 -8.68 -9.75
C ILE A 146 -3.75 -8.70 -8.24
N PHE A 147 -4.86 -8.12 -7.77
CA PHE A 147 -5.15 -8.06 -6.33
C PHE A 147 -5.21 -9.46 -5.69
N LEU A 148 -5.94 -10.39 -6.30
CA LEU A 148 -6.07 -11.76 -5.77
C LEU A 148 -4.74 -12.50 -5.77
N ALA A 149 -3.88 -12.28 -6.77
CA ALA A 149 -2.53 -12.83 -6.79
C ALA A 149 -1.66 -12.24 -5.67
N ASP A 150 -1.74 -10.93 -5.43
CA ASP A 150 -1.03 -10.27 -4.34
C ASP A 150 -1.52 -10.75 -2.97
N LEU A 151 -2.81 -10.96 -2.82
CA LEU A 151 -3.39 -11.45 -1.58
C LEU A 151 -2.89 -12.87 -1.23
N GLN A 152 -2.63 -13.71 -2.24
CA GLN A 152 -2.07 -15.04 -2.05
C GLN A 152 -0.58 -15.04 -1.67
N ARG A 153 0.13 -13.95 -1.97
CA ARG A 153 1.55 -13.83 -1.62
C ARG A 153 1.70 -13.47 -0.14
N GLY A 154 2.66 -14.13 0.52
CA GLY A 154 3.03 -13.76 1.89
C GLY A 154 3.83 -12.44 1.96
N PRO A 155 4.26 -12.08 3.15
CA PRO A 155 4.07 -12.87 4.39
C PRO A 155 2.71 -12.61 5.06
N TRP A 156 2.12 -13.65 5.63
CA TRP A 156 0.89 -13.59 6.43
C TRP A 156 1.11 -13.95 7.91
N PHE A 157 2.36 -14.23 8.30
CA PHE A 157 2.73 -14.49 9.69
C PHE A 157 1.85 -15.54 10.39
N GLY A 158 1.47 -16.58 9.63
CA GLY A 158 0.64 -17.69 10.13
C GLY A 158 -0.87 -17.47 10.07
N VAL A 159 -1.36 -16.31 9.65
CA VAL A 159 -2.80 -16.01 9.60
C VAL A 159 -3.48 -16.50 8.31
N GLY A 160 -2.81 -16.49 7.18
CA GLY A 160 -3.40 -16.71 5.86
C GLY A 160 -3.48 -18.16 5.35
N ALA A 161 -3.04 -19.16 6.10
CA ALA A 161 -2.86 -20.52 5.58
C ALA A 161 -3.93 -21.54 6.03
N GLN A 162 -5.10 -21.13 6.47
CA GLN A 162 -6.17 -22.06 6.88
C GLN A 162 -7.38 -21.96 5.96
N GLY A 163 -7.33 -22.67 4.84
CA GLY A 163 -8.50 -22.73 3.98
C GLY A 163 -8.31 -23.41 2.65
N ALA A 164 -7.54 -24.50 2.59
CA ALA A 164 -7.64 -25.48 1.52
C ALA A 164 -7.43 -26.87 2.15
N ALA A 165 -8.49 -27.37 2.71
CA ALA A 165 -8.65 -28.80 3.00
C ALA A 165 -9.87 -29.27 2.24
#